data_add435b69f2516775e9ef8feffc10cbe
#
_entry.id   add435b69f2516775e9ef8feffc10cbe
#
_cell.length_a   1.000
_cell.length_b   1.000
_cell.length_c   1.000
_cell.angle_alpha   90.00
_cell.angle_beta   90.00
_cell.angle_gamma   90.00
#
_symmetry.space_group_name_H-M   'P 1'
#
loop_
_entity.id
_entity.type
_entity.pdbx_description
1 polymer ?
#
loop_
_entity_poly.entity_id
_entity_poly.type
_entity_poly.pdbx_seq_one_letter_code
_entity_poly.pdbx_strand_id
1 'polypeptide(L)'
;MKIGAVGFGNRIAHVYFELKEINKDAQMIAFVDPLPIGKKFAIEKNIFPSKQYNSLEEMLGKEELDLLMIGSPNHMHLEHIQKGLEANVKIFAEKPIVANEEQTWKLAELIKKHGKENILVGLVLRYSKHARSLRKLISEDKLGEIISLEASEHIMPWHGGFFMRNWRRKTSYSGGFMLEKCCHDLDFYSMVVGSRPIRVGSFGGRRSFVPENIPELSKGDNLDVYKEYNILGWESKEEVFESDADIVDHQVAIVEYENGATLSFHTNMKVPDEFRRFAIIGSKGMAEGDFVRGFLTAHDSHTGKKIFDENFGSAFQQGTKGHYGADRMMLKDINDNLINNSKQTLPVGVLDCMEAGLVAMKIDESRLTNQIINLKNMWDKLDSYNL
;
A
#
# COMPACT_ATOMS: atom_id res chain seq x y z
N MET A 1 -24.26 -5.19 -8.93
CA MET A 1 -23.31 -4.05 -8.74
C MET A 1 -22.56 -3.83 -10.03
N LYS A 2 -22.75 -2.66 -10.65
CA LYS A 2 -22.08 -2.26 -11.90
C LYS A 2 -20.78 -1.53 -11.58
N ILE A 3 -19.66 -2.00 -12.10
CA ILE A 3 -18.32 -1.49 -11.81
C ILE A 3 -17.71 -0.91 -13.08
N GLY A 4 -17.10 0.27 -12.98
CA GLY A 4 -16.18 0.82 -13.95
C GLY A 4 -14.75 0.78 -13.44
N ALA A 5 -13.75 0.76 -14.31
CA ALA A 5 -12.36 0.88 -13.94
C ALA A 5 -11.63 1.95 -14.75
N VAL A 6 -10.73 2.69 -14.09
CA VAL A 6 -9.73 3.54 -14.75
C VAL A 6 -8.35 3.08 -14.34
N GLY A 7 -7.51 2.71 -15.34
CA GLY A 7 -6.27 1.98 -15.10
C GLY A 7 -6.52 0.47 -14.90
N PHE A 8 -6.80 -0.26 -15.97
CA PHE A 8 -7.04 -1.71 -15.94
C PHE A 8 -5.73 -2.49 -15.99
N GLY A 9 -4.88 -2.22 -14.97
CA GLY A 9 -3.62 -2.93 -14.75
C GLY A 9 -3.83 -4.29 -14.07
N ASN A 10 -2.73 -5.04 -13.88
CA ASN A 10 -2.79 -6.34 -13.19
C ASN A 10 -3.42 -6.24 -11.80
N ARG A 11 -3.11 -5.19 -11.04
CA ARG A 11 -3.65 -5.02 -9.69
C ARG A 11 -5.17 -4.95 -9.69
N ILE A 12 -5.77 -4.08 -10.51
CA ILE A 12 -7.22 -3.95 -10.61
C ILE A 12 -7.87 -5.24 -11.15
N ALA A 13 -7.25 -5.89 -12.11
CA ALA A 13 -7.76 -7.17 -12.62
C ALA A 13 -7.83 -8.25 -11.52
N HIS A 14 -6.81 -8.35 -10.65
CA HIS A 14 -6.81 -9.29 -9.53
C HIS A 14 -7.81 -8.89 -8.43
N VAL A 15 -7.88 -7.61 -8.07
CA VAL A 15 -8.86 -7.09 -7.09
C VAL A 15 -10.28 -7.36 -7.57
N TYR A 16 -10.56 -7.08 -8.83
CA TYR A 16 -11.88 -7.37 -9.40
C TYR A 16 -12.17 -8.88 -9.44
N PHE A 17 -11.20 -9.72 -9.78
CA PHE A 17 -11.37 -11.17 -9.77
C PHE A 17 -11.77 -11.67 -8.38
N GLU A 18 -11.05 -11.27 -7.34
CA GLU A 18 -11.37 -11.64 -5.95
C GLU A 18 -12.74 -11.11 -5.51
N LEU A 19 -13.08 -9.88 -5.88
CA LEU A 19 -14.41 -9.32 -5.60
C LEU A 19 -15.53 -10.13 -6.31
N LYS A 20 -15.31 -10.54 -7.57
CA LYS A 20 -16.24 -11.37 -8.34
C LYS A 20 -16.41 -12.75 -7.75
N GLU A 21 -15.34 -13.32 -7.13
CA GLU A 21 -15.44 -14.60 -6.40
C GLU A 21 -16.26 -14.49 -5.11
N ILE A 22 -16.24 -13.33 -4.46
CA ILE A 22 -17.02 -13.03 -3.25
C ILE A 22 -18.48 -12.71 -3.62
N ASN A 23 -18.66 -11.88 -4.65
CA ASN A 23 -19.97 -11.39 -5.11
C ASN A 23 -20.16 -11.69 -6.59
N LYS A 24 -20.90 -12.73 -6.90
CA LYS A 24 -21.15 -13.16 -8.29
C LYS A 24 -21.97 -12.14 -9.11
N ASP A 25 -22.70 -11.24 -8.44
CA ASP A 25 -23.48 -10.18 -9.08
C ASP A 25 -22.65 -8.91 -9.38
N ALA A 26 -21.42 -8.83 -8.89
CA ALA A 26 -20.50 -7.76 -9.23
C ALA A 26 -20.05 -7.91 -10.70
N GLN A 27 -20.27 -6.89 -11.53
CA GLN A 27 -19.95 -6.89 -12.96
C GLN A 27 -19.17 -5.64 -13.32
N MET A 28 -17.92 -5.82 -13.75
CA MET A 28 -17.17 -4.75 -14.38
C MET A 28 -17.66 -4.61 -15.84
N ILE A 29 -18.46 -3.55 -16.08
CA ILE A 29 -19.12 -3.35 -17.35
C ILE A 29 -18.30 -2.53 -18.34
N ALA A 30 -17.38 -1.69 -17.82
CA ALA A 30 -16.59 -0.79 -18.64
C ALA A 30 -15.22 -0.48 -18.01
N PHE A 31 -14.28 -0.05 -18.83
CA PHE A 31 -12.99 0.43 -18.37
C PHE A 31 -12.38 1.50 -19.28
N VAL A 32 -11.45 2.26 -18.72
CA VAL A 32 -10.57 3.23 -19.39
C VAL A 32 -9.12 2.86 -19.11
N ASP A 33 -8.37 2.47 -20.11
CA ASP A 33 -6.94 2.24 -20.05
C ASP A 33 -6.38 2.18 -21.47
N PRO A 34 -5.40 3.01 -21.85
CA PRO A 34 -4.79 2.96 -23.18
C PRO A 34 -3.93 1.70 -23.39
N LEU A 35 -3.42 1.09 -22.31
CA LEU A 35 -2.59 -0.12 -22.36
C LEU A 35 -2.99 -1.09 -21.24
N PRO A 36 -4.14 -1.79 -21.35
CA PRO A 36 -4.71 -2.59 -20.27
C PRO A 36 -3.93 -3.90 -20.07
N ILE A 37 -2.80 -3.85 -19.34
CA ILE A 37 -1.95 -5.02 -19.07
C ILE A 37 -2.65 -6.10 -18.23
N GLY A 38 -3.70 -5.78 -17.51
CA GLY A 38 -4.56 -6.74 -16.81
C GLY A 38 -5.45 -7.59 -17.72
N LYS A 39 -5.55 -7.23 -19.02
CA LYS A 39 -6.41 -7.89 -20.01
C LYS A 39 -6.13 -9.38 -20.14
N LYS A 40 -4.86 -9.79 -20.20
CA LYS A 40 -4.50 -11.22 -20.35
C LYS A 40 -5.08 -12.05 -19.20
N PHE A 41 -4.81 -11.65 -17.98
CA PHE A 41 -5.35 -12.31 -16.77
C PHE A 41 -6.87 -12.32 -16.76
N ALA A 42 -7.52 -11.19 -17.08
CA ALA A 42 -8.97 -11.08 -17.06
C ALA A 42 -9.65 -11.98 -18.11
N ILE A 43 -9.06 -12.15 -19.28
CA ILE A 43 -9.54 -13.10 -20.32
C ILE A 43 -9.40 -14.53 -19.82
N GLU A 44 -8.23 -14.91 -19.27
CA GLU A 44 -7.98 -16.25 -18.72
C GLU A 44 -8.96 -16.61 -17.60
N LYS A 45 -9.40 -15.61 -16.82
CA LYS A 45 -10.39 -15.77 -15.74
C LYS A 45 -11.83 -15.56 -16.15
N ASN A 46 -12.08 -15.28 -17.45
CA ASN A 46 -13.41 -14.99 -17.99
C ASN A 46 -14.14 -13.83 -17.27
N ILE A 47 -13.39 -12.77 -16.94
CA ILE A 47 -13.88 -11.58 -16.25
C ILE A 47 -13.59 -10.29 -17.01
N PHE A 48 -13.12 -10.35 -18.26
CA PHE A 48 -12.76 -9.17 -19.02
C PHE A 48 -14.00 -8.33 -19.37
N PRO A 49 -14.01 -7.01 -19.07
CA PRO A 49 -15.14 -6.14 -19.36
C PRO A 49 -15.35 -5.95 -20.86
N SER A 50 -16.60 -5.80 -21.28
CA SER A 50 -16.98 -5.75 -22.69
C SER A 50 -16.78 -4.39 -23.35
N LYS A 51 -16.74 -3.30 -22.57
CA LYS A 51 -16.68 -1.93 -23.09
C LYS A 51 -15.39 -1.23 -22.67
N GLN A 52 -14.66 -0.71 -23.64
CA GLN A 52 -13.51 0.18 -23.44
C GLN A 52 -13.89 1.58 -23.90
N TYR A 53 -13.58 2.59 -23.07
CA TYR A 53 -13.76 4.00 -23.37
C TYR A 53 -12.41 4.70 -23.52
N ASN A 54 -12.39 5.81 -24.25
CA ASN A 54 -11.18 6.59 -24.47
C ASN A 54 -10.87 7.54 -23.30
N SER A 55 -11.90 7.94 -22.54
CA SER A 55 -11.74 8.81 -21.37
C SER A 55 -12.70 8.43 -20.25
N LEU A 56 -12.35 8.84 -19.03
CA LEU A 56 -13.17 8.61 -17.84
C LEU A 56 -14.49 9.39 -17.93
N GLU A 57 -14.46 10.61 -18.48
CA GLU A 57 -15.65 11.44 -18.68
C GLU A 57 -16.64 10.78 -19.64
N GLU A 58 -16.13 10.20 -20.73
CA GLU A 58 -16.97 9.47 -21.67
C GLU A 58 -17.64 8.27 -21.01
N MET A 59 -16.88 7.49 -20.21
CA MET A 59 -17.40 6.34 -19.47
C MET A 59 -18.47 6.78 -18.46
N LEU A 60 -18.18 7.78 -17.62
CA LEU A 60 -19.10 8.28 -16.60
C LEU A 60 -20.36 8.94 -17.20
N GLY A 61 -20.26 9.52 -18.40
CA GLY A 61 -21.40 10.11 -19.11
C GLY A 61 -22.31 9.09 -19.79
N LYS A 62 -21.84 7.84 -20.01
CA LYS A 62 -22.60 6.80 -20.75
C LYS A 62 -23.01 5.61 -19.91
N GLU A 63 -22.34 5.37 -18.79
CA GLU A 63 -22.58 4.20 -17.92
C GLU A 63 -23.04 4.65 -16.53
N GLU A 64 -24.07 3.97 -16.03
CA GLU A 64 -24.47 4.08 -14.63
C GLU A 64 -23.64 3.11 -13.80
N LEU A 65 -22.76 3.61 -12.94
CA LEU A 65 -21.86 2.85 -12.11
C LEU A 65 -22.22 2.94 -10.63
N ASP A 66 -22.16 1.79 -9.94
CA ASP A 66 -22.23 1.73 -8.47
C ASP A 66 -20.86 1.97 -7.83
N LEU A 67 -19.77 1.58 -8.52
CA LEU A 67 -18.39 1.66 -8.05
C LEU A 67 -17.45 1.97 -9.20
N LEU A 68 -16.53 2.93 -8.98
CA LEU A 68 -15.39 3.21 -9.85
C LEU A 68 -14.11 2.68 -9.17
N MET A 69 -13.44 1.72 -9.79
CA MET A 69 -12.11 1.24 -9.36
C MET A 69 -11.01 2.06 -10.04
N ILE A 70 -10.09 2.62 -9.23
CA ILE A 70 -8.97 3.45 -9.70
C ILE A 70 -7.66 2.70 -9.46
N GLY A 71 -6.95 2.37 -10.53
CA GLY A 71 -5.64 1.71 -10.53
C GLY A 71 -4.69 2.29 -11.58
N SER A 72 -4.93 3.52 -11.99
CA SER A 72 -4.02 4.31 -12.83
C SER A 72 -2.70 4.60 -12.11
N PRO A 73 -1.68 5.19 -12.75
CA PRO A 73 -0.51 5.70 -12.06
C PRO A 73 -0.86 6.72 -10.98
N ASN A 74 -0.12 6.69 -9.85
CA ASN A 74 -0.48 7.40 -8.61
C ASN A 74 -0.77 8.90 -8.79
N HIS A 75 0.02 9.58 -9.64
CA HIS A 75 -0.14 11.02 -9.89
C HIS A 75 -1.48 11.39 -10.54
N MET A 76 -2.19 10.41 -11.13
CA MET A 76 -3.49 10.58 -11.76
C MET A 76 -4.67 10.28 -10.82
N HIS A 77 -4.41 9.66 -9.65
CA HIS A 77 -5.48 9.22 -8.76
C HIS A 77 -6.40 10.37 -8.35
N LEU A 78 -5.84 11.52 -7.95
CA LEU A 78 -6.63 12.67 -7.51
C LEU A 78 -7.66 13.12 -8.55
N GLU A 79 -7.23 13.25 -9.81
CA GLU A 79 -8.12 13.66 -10.92
C GLU A 79 -9.24 12.65 -11.12
N HIS A 80 -8.90 11.35 -11.09
CA HIS A 80 -9.90 10.30 -11.28
C HIS A 80 -10.86 10.18 -10.09
N ILE A 81 -10.38 10.38 -8.86
CA ILE A 81 -11.21 10.46 -7.66
C ILE A 81 -12.19 11.63 -7.78
N GLN A 82 -11.70 12.81 -8.13
CA GLN A 82 -12.54 14.00 -8.31
C GLN A 82 -13.68 13.76 -9.31
N LYS A 83 -13.35 13.27 -10.51
CA LYS A 83 -14.35 12.98 -11.56
C LYS A 83 -15.40 11.95 -11.10
N GLY A 84 -14.97 10.91 -10.41
CA GLY A 84 -15.90 9.90 -9.87
C GLY A 84 -16.83 10.47 -8.80
N LEU A 85 -16.32 11.27 -7.87
CA LEU A 85 -17.11 11.93 -6.83
C LEU A 85 -18.09 12.96 -7.43
N GLU A 86 -17.68 13.75 -8.42
CA GLU A 86 -18.53 14.70 -9.13
C GLU A 86 -19.66 14.00 -9.91
N ALA A 87 -19.44 12.77 -10.35
CA ALA A 87 -20.45 11.90 -10.95
C ALA A 87 -21.31 11.15 -9.93
N ASN A 88 -21.12 11.38 -8.61
CA ASN A 88 -21.78 10.68 -7.50
C ASN A 88 -21.59 9.15 -7.52
N VAL A 89 -20.43 8.68 -7.98
CA VAL A 89 -20.06 7.27 -7.98
C VAL A 89 -19.15 6.98 -6.76
N LYS A 90 -19.40 5.88 -6.04
CA LYS A 90 -18.47 5.42 -5.00
C LYS A 90 -17.13 5.02 -5.58
N ILE A 91 -16.06 5.32 -4.87
CA ILE A 91 -14.68 5.09 -5.32
C ILE A 91 -14.05 3.94 -4.55
N PHE A 92 -13.37 3.03 -5.24
CA PHE A 92 -12.30 2.21 -4.69
C PHE A 92 -10.99 2.65 -5.34
N ALA A 93 -10.10 3.26 -4.58
CA ALA A 93 -8.81 3.71 -5.08
C ALA A 93 -7.66 2.87 -4.52
N GLU A 94 -6.72 2.48 -5.40
CA GLU A 94 -5.48 1.84 -4.97
C GLU A 94 -4.57 2.82 -4.21
N LYS A 95 -3.69 2.24 -3.41
CA LYS A 95 -2.66 2.97 -2.69
C LYS A 95 -1.43 3.26 -3.60
N PRO A 96 -0.68 4.32 -3.30
CA PRO A 96 -1.01 5.44 -2.44
C PRO A 96 -2.18 6.23 -3.03
N ILE A 97 -2.98 6.83 -2.15
CA ILE A 97 -4.21 7.53 -2.61
C ILE A 97 -3.91 8.75 -3.48
N VAL A 98 -2.75 9.37 -3.26
CA VAL A 98 -2.20 10.49 -4.04
C VAL A 98 -0.67 10.42 -4.05
N ALA A 99 0.00 11.15 -4.95
CA ALA A 99 1.44 11.07 -5.17
C ALA A 99 2.27 12.16 -4.46
N ASN A 100 1.65 13.21 -3.94
CA ASN A 100 2.36 14.31 -3.28
C ASN A 100 1.46 15.07 -2.29
N GLU A 101 2.09 15.94 -1.51
CA GLU A 101 1.44 16.71 -0.45
C GLU A 101 0.39 17.69 -0.98
N GLU A 102 0.62 18.35 -2.12
CA GLU A 102 -0.35 19.25 -2.74
C GLU A 102 -1.65 18.51 -3.10
N GLN A 103 -1.50 17.32 -3.68
CA GLN A 103 -2.65 16.45 -3.99
C GLN A 103 -3.36 15.99 -2.71
N THR A 104 -2.64 15.77 -1.60
CA THR A 104 -3.27 15.42 -0.32
C THR A 104 -4.21 16.52 0.18
N TRP A 105 -3.80 17.79 0.06
CA TRP A 105 -4.65 18.90 0.50
C TRP A 105 -5.88 19.08 -0.41
N LYS A 106 -5.72 18.91 -1.72
CA LYS A 106 -6.85 18.91 -2.66
C LYS A 106 -7.81 17.75 -2.40
N LEU A 107 -7.30 16.57 -2.03
CA LEU A 107 -8.12 15.44 -1.64
C LEU A 107 -8.91 15.74 -0.35
N ALA A 108 -8.30 16.43 0.63
CA ALA A 108 -8.99 16.87 1.85
C ALA A 108 -10.19 17.78 1.53
N GLU A 109 -10.04 18.71 0.58
CA GLU A 109 -11.15 19.54 0.10
C GLU A 109 -12.27 18.72 -0.56
N LEU A 110 -11.90 17.73 -1.37
CA LEU A 110 -12.89 16.83 -2.01
C LEU A 110 -13.63 15.99 -0.96
N ILE A 111 -12.93 15.47 0.05
CA ILE A 111 -13.53 14.71 1.14
C ILE A 111 -14.49 15.59 1.94
N LYS A 112 -14.11 16.82 2.26
CA LYS A 112 -14.98 17.79 2.96
C LYS A 112 -16.26 18.07 2.17
N LYS A 113 -16.17 18.11 0.84
CA LYS A 113 -17.31 18.39 -0.05
C LYS A 113 -18.23 17.18 -0.27
N HIS A 114 -17.63 16.01 -0.45
CA HIS A 114 -18.35 14.82 -0.92
C HIS A 114 -18.52 13.70 0.13
N GLY A 115 -17.83 13.79 1.28
CA GLY A 115 -17.84 12.77 2.34
C GLY A 115 -16.76 11.70 2.16
N LYS A 116 -16.09 11.36 3.27
CA LYS A 116 -15.02 10.33 3.31
C LYS A 116 -15.54 8.91 3.07
N GLU A 117 -16.80 8.66 3.36
CA GLU A 117 -17.48 7.37 3.18
C GLU A 117 -17.69 6.98 1.72
N ASN A 118 -17.46 7.90 0.79
CA ASN A 118 -17.54 7.66 -0.64
C ASN A 118 -16.22 7.18 -1.25
N ILE A 119 -15.14 7.11 -0.45
CA ILE A 119 -13.81 6.67 -0.89
C ILE A 119 -13.35 5.47 -0.07
N LEU A 120 -13.29 4.32 -0.72
CA LEU A 120 -12.70 3.07 -0.20
C LEU A 120 -11.25 2.99 -0.70
N VAL A 121 -10.34 2.47 0.12
CA VAL A 121 -8.90 2.46 -0.20
C VAL A 121 -8.30 1.08 -0.17
N GLY A 122 -7.34 0.84 -1.07
CA GLY A 122 -6.60 -0.42 -1.18
C GLY A 122 -5.47 -0.59 -0.16
N LEU A 123 -5.57 0.02 1.02
CA LEU A 123 -4.54 -0.06 2.08
C LEU A 123 -4.74 -1.33 2.93
N VAL A 124 -4.20 -2.43 2.45
CA VAL A 124 -4.66 -3.79 2.75
C VAL A 124 -4.09 -4.41 4.04
N LEU A 125 -2.94 -3.96 4.58
CA LEU A 125 -2.28 -4.68 5.69
C LEU A 125 -3.11 -4.76 6.96
N ARG A 126 -3.95 -3.77 7.25
CA ARG A 126 -4.86 -3.80 8.42
C ARG A 126 -5.89 -4.95 8.38
N TYR A 127 -6.09 -5.57 7.20
CA TYR A 127 -6.97 -6.72 7.03
C TYR A 127 -6.25 -8.06 7.23
N SER A 128 -4.92 -8.08 7.35
CA SER A 128 -4.12 -9.29 7.52
C SER A 128 -4.45 -10.03 8.82
N LYS A 129 -4.13 -11.32 8.87
CA LYS A 129 -4.23 -12.13 10.09
C LYS A 129 -3.36 -11.56 11.21
N HIS A 130 -2.15 -11.07 10.87
CA HIS A 130 -1.25 -10.40 11.82
C HIS A 130 -1.92 -9.17 12.45
N ALA A 131 -2.52 -8.30 11.65
CA ALA A 131 -3.21 -7.11 12.17
C ALA A 131 -4.37 -7.47 13.10
N ARG A 132 -5.14 -8.50 12.76
CA ARG A 132 -6.26 -8.96 13.60
C ARG A 132 -5.78 -9.50 14.94
N SER A 133 -4.73 -10.33 14.93
CA SER A 133 -4.16 -10.91 16.15
C SER A 133 -3.49 -9.85 17.02
N LEU A 134 -2.75 -8.89 16.42
CA LEU A 134 -2.16 -7.77 17.17
C LEU A 134 -3.21 -6.87 17.80
N ARG A 135 -4.28 -6.51 17.05
CA ARG A 135 -5.39 -5.72 17.64
C ARG A 135 -6.03 -6.44 18.82
N LYS A 136 -6.16 -7.77 18.75
CA LYS A 136 -6.66 -8.57 19.87
C LYS A 136 -5.71 -8.50 21.06
N LEU A 137 -4.40 -8.71 20.87
CA LEU A 137 -3.41 -8.62 21.94
C LEU A 137 -3.38 -7.23 22.61
N ILE A 138 -3.52 -6.16 21.80
CA ILE A 138 -3.59 -4.79 22.30
C ILE A 138 -4.91 -4.56 23.07
N SER A 139 -6.04 -4.96 22.51
CA SER A 139 -7.35 -4.79 23.16
C SER A 139 -7.51 -5.59 24.47
N GLU A 140 -6.79 -6.71 24.57
CA GLU A 140 -6.71 -7.52 25.79
C GLU A 140 -5.62 -7.02 26.78
N ASP A 141 -5.00 -5.87 26.49
CA ASP A 141 -3.93 -5.25 27.29
C ASP A 141 -2.72 -6.18 27.53
N LYS A 142 -2.45 -7.07 26.59
CA LYS A 142 -1.34 -8.04 26.68
C LYS A 142 0.03 -7.39 26.46
N LEU A 143 0.08 -6.32 25.70
CA LEU A 143 1.33 -5.60 25.42
C LEU A 143 1.49 -4.37 26.33
N GLY A 144 0.43 -3.86 26.92
CA GLY A 144 0.43 -2.59 27.66
C GLY A 144 0.63 -1.39 26.72
N GLU A 145 1.23 -0.31 27.23
CA GLU A 145 1.62 0.84 26.41
C GLU A 145 2.74 0.45 25.45
N ILE A 146 2.60 0.77 24.16
CA ILE A 146 3.65 0.54 23.18
C ILE A 146 4.77 1.56 23.39
N ILE A 147 5.99 1.04 23.58
CA ILE A 147 7.19 1.84 23.87
C ILE A 147 8.04 2.02 22.63
N SER A 148 8.33 0.92 21.92
CA SER A 148 9.15 1.00 20.72
C SER A 148 8.84 -0.13 19.75
N LEU A 149 9.13 0.14 18.46
CA LEU A 149 8.98 -0.81 17.38
C LEU A 149 10.25 -0.85 16.53
N GLU A 150 10.64 -2.06 16.15
CA GLU A 150 11.57 -2.31 15.07
C GLU A 150 10.81 -2.98 13.93
N ALA A 151 10.94 -2.45 12.71
CA ALA A 151 10.20 -2.97 11.58
C ALA A 151 10.97 -2.86 10.26
N SER A 152 10.65 -3.75 9.33
CA SER A 152 11.31 -3.78 8.02
C SER A 152 10.40 -4.30 6.92
N GLU A 153 10.62 -3.78 5.71
CA GLU A 153 10.06 -4.27 4.46
C GLU A 153 11.19 -4.44 3.44
N HIS A 154 11.58 -5.68 3.21
CA HIS A 154 12.65 -6.03 2.27
C HIS A 154 12.11 -6.90 1.15
N ILE A 155 12.36 -6.50 -0.10
CA ILE A 155 11.84 -7.16 -1.28
C ILE A 155 12.93 -7.82 -2.12
N MET A 156 12.54 -8.89 -2.82
CA MET A 156 13.40 -9.68 -3.71
C MET A 156 13.92 -8.86 -4.90
N PRO A 157 15.06 -9.28 -5.51
CA PRO A 157 15.65 -8.59 -6.65
C PRO A 157 14.71 -8.41 -7.85
N TRP A 158 13.84 -9.38 -8.12
CA TRP A 158 12.86 -9.30 -9.21
C TRP A 158 11.80 -8.21 -8.95
N HIS A 159 11.39 -8.03 -7.68
CA HIS A 159 10.44 -6.98 -7.30
C HIS A 159 11.11 -5.60 -7.33
N GLY A 160 12.35 -5.49 -6.84
CA GLY A 160 13.13 -4.26 -6.98
C GLY A 160 13.42 -3.91 -8.46
N GLY A 161 13.79 -4.89 -9.26
CA GLY A 161 13.97 -4.72 -10.71
C GLY A 161 12.69 -4.23 -11.42
N PHE A 162 11.51 -4.68 -10.98
CA PHE A 162 10.24 -4.13 -11.45
C PHE A 162 10.13 -2.64 -11.18
N PHE A 163 10.46 -2.16 -9.98
CA PHE A 163 10.45 -0.73 -9.67
C PHE A 163 11.41 0.06 -10.56
N MET A 164 12.60 -0.46 -10.82
CA MET A 164 13.60 0.20 -11.67
C MET A 164 13.17 0.28 -13.14
N ARG A 165 12.28 -0.58 -13.62
CA ARG A 165 11.85 -0.69 -15.02
C ARG A 165 10.47 -0.09 -15.29
N ASN A 166 9.61 -0.02 -14.26
CA ASN A 166 8.23 0.45 -14.39
C ASN A 166 8.14 1.98 -14.24
N TRP A 167 7.00 2.58 -14.58
CA TRP A 167 6.74 4.00 -14.36
C TRP A 167 7.01 4.46 -12.91
N ARG A 168 6.90 3.55 -11.95
CA ARG A 168 7.18 3.78 -10.52
C ARG A 168 8.61 4.21 -10.23
N ARG A 169 9.53 4.01 -11.16
CA ARG A 169 10.93 4.49 -11.06
C ARG A 169 11.04 6.01 -10.98
N LYS A 170 9.99 6.73 -11.40
CA LYS A 170 9.94 8.20 -11.35
C LYS A 170 9.13 8.70 -10.17
N THR A 171 9.78 9.47 -9.29
CA THR A 171 9.15 10.12 -8.14
C THR A 171 7.97 10.99 -8.55
N SER A 172 8.06 11.67 -9.70
CA SER A 172 6.95 12.48 -10.26
C SER A 172 5.68 11.68 -10.53
N TYR A 173 5.78 10.38 -10.78
CA TYR A 173 4.63 9.51 -11.03
C TYR A 173 4.20 8.74 -9.79
N SER A 174 5.16 8.24 -9.01
CA SER A 174 4.93 7.34 -7.88
C SER A 174 4.80 8.04 -6.53
N GLY A 175 5.43 9.21 -6.38
CA GLY A 175 5.65 9.87 -5.09
C GLY A 175 6.87 9.35 -4.32
N GLY A 176 7.68 8.46 -4.94
CA GLY A 176 8.86 7.85 -4.32
C GLY A 176 8.57 6.48 -3.69
N PHE A 177 9.63 5.73 -3.39
CA PHE A 177 9.50 4.35 -2.92
C PHE A 177 8.87 4.25 -1.51
N MET A 178 9.22 5.17 -0.61
CA MET A 178 8.64 5.18 0.73
C MET A 178 7.10 5.33 0.68
N LEU A 179 6.60 6.24 -0.16
CA LEU A 179 5.16 6.40 -0.36
C LEU A 179 4.55 5.21 -1.11
N GLU A 180 5.14 4.82 -2.24
CA GLU A 180 4.55 3.79 -3.12
C GLU A 180 4.49 2.41 -2.45
N LYS A 181 5.54 2.01 -1.71
CA LYS A 181 5.63 0.67 -1.14
C LYS A 181 5.37 0.64 0.37
N CYS A 182 5.99 1.56 1.12
CA CYS A 182 6.03 1.47 2.57
C CYS A 182 4.87 2.20 3.28
N CYS A 183 3.99 2.89 2.55
CA CYS A 183 2.79 3.48 3.16
C CYS A 183 1.92 2.45 3.91
N HIS A 184 1.89 1.20 3.45
CA HIS A 184 1.23 0.10 4.15
C HIS A 184 1.80 -0.13 5.55
N ASP A 185 3.13 -0.06 5.69
CA ASP A 185 3.84 -0.31 6.95
C ASP A 185 3.64 0.85 7.90
N LEU A 186 3.81 2.07 7.40
CA LEU A 186 3.61 3.29 8.19
C LEU A 186 2.18 3.38 8.73
N ASP A 187 1.18 3.04 7.92
CA ASP A 187 -0.21 2.91 8.34
C ASP A 187 -0.38 1.86 9.43
N PHE A 188 0.17 0.65 9.19
CA PHE A 188 0.04 -0.46 10.10
C PHE A 188 0.66 -0.17 11.48
N TYR A 189 1.88 0.39 11.51
CA TYR A 189 2.55 0.69 12.77
C TYR A 189 1.95 1.90 13.49
N SER A 190 1.43 2.89 12.77
CA SER A 190 0.65 3.97 13.39
C SER A 190 -0.63 3.46 14.06
N MET A 191 -1.31 2.49 13.42
CA MET A 191 -2.45 1.80 14.05
C MET A 191 -2.03 1.03 15.31
N VAL A 192 -0.89 0.34 15.29
CA VAL A 192 -0.38 -0.44 16.45
C VAL A 192 -0.02 0.48 17.61
N VAL A 193 0.65 1.61 17.34
CA VAL A 193 1.02 2.61 18.36
C VAL A 193 -0.20 3.34 18.90
N GLY A 194 -1.23 3.53 18.07
CA GLY A 194 -2.44 4.26 18.44
C GLY A 194 -2.21 5.76 18.66
N SER A 195 -1.15 6.33 18.06
CA SER A 195 -0.77 7.75 18.21
C SER A 195 -0.20 8.28 16.89
N ARG A 196 -0.21 9.60 16.68
CA ARG A 196 0.34 10.24 15.49
C ARG A 196 1.86 10.42 15.60
N PRO A 197 2.62 10.22 14.51
CA PRO A 197 4.01 10.63 14.41
C PRO A 197 4.17 12.15 14.58
N ILE A 198 5.18 12.58 15.36
CA ILE A 198 5.47 14.01 15.57
C ILE A 198 6.81 14.45 14.99
N ARG A 199 7.76 13.53 14.86
CA ARG A 199 9.08 13.80 14.25
C ARG A 199 9.56 12.60 13.45
N VAL A 200 10.25 12.87 12.34
CA VAL A 200 10.88 11.84 11.50
C VAL A 200 12.30 12.22 11.13
N GLY A 201 13.19 11.22 11.11
CA GLY A 201 14.56 11.31 10.60
C GLY A 201 14.82 10.19 9.61
N SER A 202 15.53 10.44 8.51
CA SER A 202 15.71 9.41 7.48
C SER A 202 17.02 9.55 6.71
N PHE A 203 17.59 8.39 6.32
CA PHE A 203 18.74 8.25 5.43
C PHE A 203 18.45 7.19 4.39
N GLY A 204 18.97 7.36 3.18
CA GLY A 204 18.77 6.39 2.11
C GLY A 204 19.28 6.91 0.77
N GLY A 205 19.22 6.06 -0.22
CA GLY A 205 19.67 6.40 -1.56
C GLY A 205 19.49 5.25 -2.55
N ARG A 206 20.04 5.41 -3.72
CA ARG A 206 20.16 4.37 -4.73
C ARG A 206 21.61 3.85 -4.72
N ARG A 207 21.79 2.60 -4.28
CA ARG A 207 23.09 1.96 -4.12
C ARG A 207 23.15 0.54 -4.66
N SER A 208 22.00 -0.14 -4.75
CA SER A 208 21.93 -1.53 -5.18
C SER A 208 21.74 -1.67 -6.68
N PHE A 209 20.85 -0.88 -7.27
CA PHE A 209 20.55 -0.88 -8.70
C PHE A 209 21.30 0.26 -9.42
N VAL A 210 22.62 0.17 -9.43
CA VAL A 210 23.54 1.10 -10.08
C VAL A 210 24.49 0.33 -11.03
N PRO A 211 25.05 0.95 -12.07
CA PRO A 211 25.88 0.26 -13.06
C PRO A 211 27.07 -0.49 -12.45
N GLU A 212 27.65 0.04 -11.37
CA GLU A 212 28.80 -0.55 -10.67
C GLU A 212 28.47 -1.89 -10.01
N ASN A 213 27.19 -2.17 -9.80
CA ASN A 213 26.70 -3.41 -9.17
C ASN A 213 26.04 -4.37 -10.17
N ILE A 214 26.27 -4.21 -11.46
CA ILE A 214 25.89 -5.21 -12.46
C ILE A 214 26.65 -6.49 -12.13
N PRO A 215 25.95 -7.63 -11.89
CA PRO A 215 26.63 -8.88 -11.55
C PRO A 215 27.56 -9.36 -12.67
N GLU A 216 28.76 -9.81 -12.30
CA GLU A 216 29.57 -10.65 -13.18
C GLU A 216 28.88 -12.01 -13.33
N LEU A 217 28.38 -12.28 -14.53
CA LEU A 217 27.64 -13.51 -14.78
C LEU A 217 28.61 -14.66 -15.04
N SER A 218 28.43 -15.78 -14.34
CA SER A 218 29.06 -17.05 -14.67
C SER A 218 28.46 -17.65 -15.95
N LYS A 219 29.17 -18.59 -16.57
CA LYS A 219 28.69 -19.25 -17.79
C LYS A 219 27.36 -19.98 -17.51
N GLY A 220 26.29 -19.50 -18.15
CA GLY A 220 24.93 -20.04 -17.97
C GLY A 220 24.01 -19.18 -17.08
N ASP A 221 24.55 -18.19 -16.36
CA ASP A 221 23.75 -17.24 -15.60
C ASP A 221 23.24 -16.11 -16.53
N ASN A 222 22.14 -15.51 -16.13
CA ASN A 222 21.56 -14.36 -16.83
C ASN A 222 20.95 -13.35 -15.81
N LEU A 223 20.57 -12.18 -16.30
CA LEU A 223 19.89 -11.17 -15.49
C LEU A 223 18.36 -11.34 -15.41
N ASP A 224 17.82 -12.48 -15.84
CA ASP A 224 16.37 -12.70 -15.94
C ASP A 224 15.70 -12.69 -14.58
N VAL A 225 16.43 -13.03 -13.49
CA VAL A 225 15.93 -12.89 -12.13
C VAL A 225 15.43 -11.47 -11.84
N TYR A 226 16.06 -10.44 -12.38
CA TYR A 226 15.62 -9.05 -12.22
C TYR A 226 14.45 -8.67 -13.12
N LYS A 227 14.12 -9.52 -14.09
CA LYS A 227 13.06 -9.36 -15.09
C LYS A 227 11.92 -10.35 -14.90
N GLU A 228 11.96 -11.19 -13.87
CA GLU A 228 10.95 -12.23 -13.61
C GLU A 228 9.55 -11.62 -13.48
N TYR A 229 9.44 -10.43 -12.83
CA TYR A 229 8.21 -9.66 -12.81
C TYR A 229 8.06 -8.87 -14.11
N ASN A 230 7.83 -9.59 -15.21
CA ASN A 230 7.80 -9.03 -16.56
C ASN A 230 6.45 -8.38 -16.89
N ILE A 231 6.06 -7.39 -16.09
CA ILE A 231 4.87 -6.56 -16.32
C ILE A 231 5.33 -5.27 -16.96
N LEU A 232 5.47 -5.31 -18.27
CA LEU A 232 5.71 -4.11 -19.06
C LEU A 232 4.38 -3.39 -19.23
N GLY A 233 4.33 -2.13 -18.84
CA GLY A 233 3.18 -1.26 -18.95
C GLY A 233 3.59 0.11 -19.47
N TRP A 234 2.74 1.09 -19.28
CA TRP A 234 3.00 2.47 -19.61
C TRP A 234 4.35 2.95 -19.03
N GLU A 235 5.15 3.66 -19.85
CA GLU A 235 6.47 4.18 -19.46
C GLU A 235 7.47 3.14 -18.93
N SER A 236 7.28 1.87 -19.23
CA SER A 236 8.25 0.82 -18.87
C SER A 236 9.48 0.84 -19.76
N LYS A 237 10.62 0.43 -19.18
CA LYS A 237 11.93 0.28 -19.84
C LYS A 237 12.53 -1.09 -19.52
N GLU A 238 13.58 -1.47 -20.24
CA GLU A 238 14.25 -2.76 -20.04
C GLU A 238 15.41 -2.68 -19.04
N GLU A 239 16.00 -1.49 -18.86
CA GLU A 239 17.17 -1.29 -18.01
C GLU A 239 16.81 -1.40 -16.54
N VAL A 240 17.61 -2.15 -15.80
CA VAL A 240 17.50 -2.34 -14.35
C VAL A 240 18.58 -1.52 -13.63
N PHE A 241 19.83 -1.80 -13.93
CA PHE A 241 20.98 -1.16 -13.27
C PHE A 241 21.34 0.20 -13.89
N GLU A 242 21.15 0.34 -15.18
CA GLU A 242 21.33 1.60 -15.95
C GLU A 242 20.02 2.40 -16.05
N SER A 243 19.04 2.07 -15.22
CA SER A 243 17.74 2.74 -15.18
C SER A 243 17.89 4.23 -14.87
N ASP A 244 17.07 5.04 -15.53
CA ASP A 244 16.90 6.47 -15.25
C ASP A 244 16.03 6.75 -14.00
N ALA A 245 15.95 5.77 -13.08
CA ALA A 245 15.18 5.89 -11.83
C ALA A 245 15.75 7.01 -10.94
N ASP A 246 14.86 7.76 -10.32
CA ASP A 246 15.18 8.79 -9.33
C ASP A 246 14.69 8.42 -7.91
N ILE A 247 14.12 7.21 -7.76
CA ILE A 247 13.73 6.65 -6.46
C ILE A 247 14.92 6.00 -5.74
N VAL A 248 14.79 5.82 -4.44
CA VAL A 248 15.76 5.07 -3.61
C VAL A 248 15.57 3.57 -3.75
N ASP A 249 16.61 2.79 -3.49
CA ASP A 249 16.54 1.32 -3.39
C ASP A 249 16.84 0.79 -1.97
N HIS A 250 17.22 1.67 -1.05
CA HIS A 250 17.32 1.39 0.38
C HIS A 250 17.04 2.67 1.18
N GLN A 251 16.40 2.53 2.32
CA GLN A 251 16.10 3.64 3.21
C GLN A 251 15.89 3.17 4.64
N VAL A 252 16.32 3.97 5.60
CA VAL A 252 16.00 3.84 7.02
C VAL A 252 15.24 5.07 7.46
N ALA A 253 14.30 4.88 8.39
CA ALA A 253 13.56 5.97 9.03
C ALA A 253 13.46 5.74 10.53
N ILE A 254 13.56 6.81 11.30
CA ILE A 254 13.25 6.84 12.73
C ILE A 254 12.04 7.75 12.88
N VAL A 255 11.02 7.27 13.57
CA VAL A 255 9.76 7.97 13.81
C VAL A 255 9.52 8.07 15.30
N GLU A 256 9.22 9.25 15.79
CA GLU A 256 8.73 9.48 17.15
C GLU A 256 7.25 9.83 17.12
N TYR A 257 6.50 9.24 18.03
CA TYR A 257 5.06 9.43 18.16
C TYR A 257 4.72 10.36 19.31
N GLU A 258 3.55 10.97 19.30
CA GLU A 258 3.10 11.93 20.31
C GLU A 258 3.06 11.36 21.73
N ASN A 259 2.73 10.07 21.87
CA ASN A 259 2.75 9.35 23.15
C ASN A 259 4.15 8.93 23.61
N GLY A 260 5.22 9.32 22.90
CA GLY A 260 6.61 9.00 23.21
C GLY A 260 7.12 7.66 22.64
N ALA A 261 6.27 6.86 22.01
CA ALA A 261 6.72 5.65 21.33
C ALA A 261 7.64 5.98 20.15
N THR A 262 8.52 5.03 19.78
CA THR A 262 9.45 5.20 18.67
C THR A 262 9.39 4.02 17.71
N LEU A 263 9.59 4.28 16.40
CA LEU A 263 9.73 3.26 15.37
C LEU A 263 11.08 3.41 14.65
N SER A 264 11.83 2.31 14.55
CA SER A 264 12.93 2.15 13.61
C SER A 264 12.44 1.33 12.42
N PHE A 265 12.42 1.92 11.23
CA PHE A 265 11.95 1.26 10.01
C PHE A 265 13.06 1.16 8.98
N HIS A 266 13.18 -0.01 8.32
CA HIS A 266 14.23 -0.28 7.35
C HIS A 266 13.66 -0.95 6.10
N THR A 267 14.07 -0.50 4.91
CA THR A 267 13.65 -1.09 3.64
C THR A 267 14.80 -1.23 2.65
N ASN A 268 14.77 -2.31 1.85
CA ASN A 268 15.69 -2.58 0.73
C ASN A 268 14.95 -3.28 -0.41
N MET A 269 15.35 -2.95 -1.64
CA MET A 269 14.78 -3.52 -2.86
C MET A 269 15.55 -4.71 -3.46
N LYS A 270 16.65 -5.14 -2.85
CA LYS A 270 17.50 -6.19 -3.43
C LYS A 270 18.04 -7.11 -2.33
N VAL A 271 17.14 -7.85 -1.69
CA VAL A 271 17.54 -8.87 -0.72
C VAL A 271 17.34 -10.27 -1.30
N PRO A 272 18.24 -11.23 -1.03
CA PRO A 272 18.15 -12.57 -1.59
C PRO A 272 17.04 -13.43 -0.97
N ASP A 273 16.54 -13.03 0.20
CA ASP A 273 15.49 -13.70 0.97
C ASP A 273 14.55 -12.64 1.54
N GLU A 274 13.37 -12.55 0.97
CA GLU A 274 12.35 -11.54 1.32
C GLU A 274 11.85 -11.74 2.74
N PHE A 275 11.67 -10.63 3.46
CA PHE A 275 11.02 -10.63 4.77
C PHE A 275 10.37 -9.29 5.08
N ARG A 276 9.33 -9.34 5.92
CA ARG A 276 8.61 -8.16 6.41
C ARG A 276 8.37 -8.35 7.89
N ARG A 277 9.42 -8.06 8.66
CA ARG A 277 9.50 -8.34 10.10
C ARG A 277 9.11 -7.15 10.94
N PHE A 278 8.68 -7.46 12.15
CA PHE A 278 8.52 -6.47 13.19
C PHE A 278 8.76 -7.07 14.57
N ALA A 279 9.23 -6.24 15.50
CA ALA A 279 9.20 -6.45 16.93
C ALA A 279 8.54 -5.25 17.59
N ILE A 280 7.51 -5.49 18.37
CA ILE A 280 6.72 -4.49 19.09
C ILE A 280 6.95 -4.69 20.56
N ILE A 281 7.53 -3.70 21.21
CA ILE A 281 7.89 -3.75 22.64
C ILE A 281 6.91 -2.83 23.39
N GLY A 282 6.17 -3.42 24.28
CA GLY A 282 5.24 -2.73 25.17
C GLY A 282 5.63 -2.86 26.63
N SER A 283 4.95 -2.14 27.50
CA SER A 283 5.23 -2.11 28.95
C SER A 283 4.91 -3.42 29.67
N LYS A 284 4.04 -4.27 29.10
CA LYS A 284 3.60 -5.56 29.69
C LYS A 284 4.02 -6.77 28.87
N GLY A 285 4.31 -6.60 27.60
CA GLY A 285 4.65 -7.70 26.72
C GLY A 285 5.35 -7.25 25.44
N MET A 286 5.90 -8.22 24.73
CA MET A 286 6.54 -8.04 23.43
C MET A 286 5.85 -8.95 22.41
N ALA A 287 5.63 -8.44 21.20
CA ALA A 287 5.19 -9.24 20.05
C ALA A 287 6.20 -9.17 18.92
N GLU A 288 6.45 -10.30 18.27
CA GLU A 288 7.36 -10.43 17.12
C GLU A 288 6.65 -11.18 16.01
N GLY A 289 6.83 -10.74 14.75
CA GLY A 289 6.23 -11.40 13.60
C GLY A 289 6.92 -11.12 12.28
N ASP A 290 6.51 -11.89 11.28
CA ASP A 290 6.94 -11.73 9.89
C ASP A 290 5.77 -12.06 8.96
N PHE A 291 5.34 -11.08 8.18
CA PHE A 291 4.24 -11.25 7.25
C PHE A 291 4.55 -12.27 6.14
N VAL A 292 5.79 -12.29 5.66
CA VAL A 292 6.23 -13.18 4.58
C VAL A 292 6.34 -14.62 5.08
N ARG A 293 6.96 -14.80 6.26
CA ARG A 293 7.11 -16.12 6.89
C ARG A 293 5.86 -16.58 7.62
N GLY A 294 4.93 -15.67 7.86
CA GLY A 294 3.58 -15.98 8.35
C GLY A 294 3.50 -16.39 9.80
N PHE A 295 4.32 -15.82 10.68
CA PHE A 295 4.25 -16.10 12.12
C PHE A 295 4.00 -14.84 12.94
N LEU A 296 3.40 -15.02 14.11
CA LEU A 296 3.28 -14.03 15.16
C LEU A 296 3.41 -14.71 16.52
N THR A 297 4.32 -14.24 17.36
CA THR A 297 4.47 -14.68 18.74
C THR A 297 4.37 -13.49 19.68
N ALA A 298 3.93 -13.72 20.93
CA ALA A 298 4.02 -12.71 21.97
C ALA A 298 4.45 -13.33 23.32
N HIS A 299 5.18 -12.54 24.10
CA HIS A 299 5.72 -12.92 25.40
C HIS A 299 5.33 -11.88 26.45
N ASP A 300 5.02 -12.36 27.65
CA ASP A 300 4.81 -11.53 28.83
C ASP A 300 6.15 -11.03 29.37
N SER A 301 6.29 -9.72 29.61
CA SER A 301 7.55 -9.08 30.00
C SER A 301 7.99 -9.43 31.44
N HIS A 302 7.07 -9.80 32.33
CA HIS A 302 7.39 -10.10 33.73
C HIS A 302 7.84 -11.55 33.93
N THR A 303 7.22 -12.48 33.19
CA THR A 303 7.45 -13.91 33.36
C THR A 303 8.32 -14.52 32.27
N GLY A 304 8.51 -13.82 31.14
CA GLY A 304 9.15 -14.34 29.94
C GLY A 304 8.35 -15.44 29.23
N LYS A 305 7.15 -15.75 29.71
CA LYS A 305 6.33 -16.84 29.13
C LYS A 305 5.73 -16.38 27.79
N LYS A 306 5.72 -17.32 26.84
CA LYS A 306 4.99 -17.15 25.59
C LYS A 306 3.49 -17.15 25.90
N ILE A 307 2.78 -16.08 25.52
CA ILE A 307 1.35 -15.89 25.74
C ILE A 307 0.54 -15.95 24.43
N PHE A 308 1.23 -15.94 23.29
CA PHE A 308 0.62 -16.07 21.97
C PHE A 308 1.62 -16.73 21.02
N ASP A 309 1.14 -17.64 20.14
CA ASP A 309 1.96 -18.36 19.17
C ASP A 309 1.08 -18.82 18.01
N GLU A 310 1.14 -18.11 16.88
CA GLU A 310 0.34 -18.40 15.70
C GLU A 310 1.25 -18.52 14.47
N ASN A 311 0.97 -19.54 13.66
CA ASN A 311 1.56 -19.70 12.34
C ASN A 311 0.47 -19.61 11.27
N PHE A 312 0.48 -18.53 10.52
CA PHE A 312 -0.50 -18.27 9.45
C PHE A 312 -0.11 -18.92 8.12
N GLY A 313 1.06 -19.58 8.08
CA GLY A 313 1.68 -20.12 6.87
C GLY A 313 2.45 -19.08 6.07
N SER A 314 3.56 -19.53 5.48
CA SER A 314 4.40 -18.68 4.63
C SER A 314 3.68 -18.27 3.35
N ALA A 315 3.87 -17.02 2.92
CA ALA A 315 3.39 -16.51 1.64
C ALA A 315 3.86 -17.36 0.44
N PHE A 316 5.05 -17.92 0.52
CA PHE A 316 5.61 -18.80 -0.52
C PHE A 316 4.94 -20.18 -0.57
N GLN A 317 4.51 -20.73 0.56
CA GLN A 317 3.91 -22.07 0.65
C GLN A 317 2.43 -22.08 0.27
N GLN A 318 1.70 -21.01 0.54
CA GLN A 318 0.26 -20.95 0.33
C GLN A 318 -0.14 -20.62 -1.10
N GLY A 319 0.81 -20.25 -1.97
CA GLY A 319 0.50 -19.72 -3.30
C GLY A 319 -0.42 -18.49 -3.23
N THR A 320 -0.52 -17.88 -2.06
CA THR A 320 -1.39 -16.73 -1.80
C THR A 320 -0.83 -15.51 -2.50
N LYS A 321 -1.21 -15.37 -3.75
CA LYS A 321 -1.07 -14.13 -4.48
C LYS A 321 -1.99 -13.12 -3.79
N GLY A 322 -1.44 -12.02 -3.31
CA GLY A 322 -2.23 -10.93 -2.73
C GLY A 322 -2.05 -10.75 -1.21
N HIS A 323 -1.01 -10.01 -0.84
CA HIS A 323 -0.77 -9.46 0.50
C HIS A 323 -1.11 -10.44 1.65
N TYR A 324 -0.59 -11.68 1.57
CA TYR A 324 -0.75 -12.69 2.63
C TYR A 324 -2.23 -13.04 2.91
N GLY A 325 -3.09 -13.02 1.89
CA GLY A 325 -4.53 -13.28 1.97
C GLY A 325 -5.36 -12.09 2.46
N ALA A 326 -4.75 -10.95 2.76
CA ALA A 326 -5.43 -9.77 3.24
C ALA A 326 -6.32 -9.11 2.17
N ASP A 327 -5.99 -9.25 0.88
CA ASP A 327 -6.82 -8.73 -0.23
C ASP A 327 -8.23 -9.30 -0.19
N ARG A 328 -8.37 -10.62 -0.04
CA ARG A 328 -9.68 -11.27 0.03
C ARG A 328 -10.49 -10.83 1.25
N MET A 329 -9.81 -10.62 2.39
CA MET A 329 -10.47 -10.15 3.62
C MET A 329 -10.93 -8.70 3.47
N MET A 330 -10.10 -7.84 2.88
CA MET A 330 -10.47 -6.46 2.56
C MET A 330 -11.69 -6.40 1.65
N LEU A 331 -11.68 -7.16 0.57
CA LEU A 331 -12.77 -7.14 -0.40
C LEU A 331 -14.07 -7.71 0.16
N LYS A 332 -14.00 -8.67 1.08
CA LYS A 332 -15.19 -9.14 1.80
C LYS A 332 -15.80 -8.03 2.64
N ASP A 333 -15.00 -7.35 3.46
CA ASP A 333 -15.47 -6.28 4.33
C ASP A 333 -16.00 -5.08 3.49
N ILE A 334 -15.32 -4.74 2.38
CA ILE A 334 -15.78 -3.72 1.42
C ILE A 334 -17.09 -4.12 0.76
N ASN A 335 -17.23 -5.35 0.28
CA ASN A 335 -18.47 -5.84 -0.33
C ASN A 335 -19.64 -5.78 0.65
N ASP A 336 -19.43 -6.22 1.89
CA ASP A 336 -20.45 -6.19 2.94
C ASP A 336 -20.86 -4.74 3.28
N ASN A 337 -19.91 -3.79 3.25
CA ASN A 337 -20.18 -2.37 3.41
C ASN A 337 -21.01 -1.79 2.25
N LEU A 338 -20.66 -2.15 1.01
CA LEU A 338 -21.34 -1.63 -0.19
C LEU A 338 -22.78 -2.17 -0.33
N ILE A 339 -23.00 -3.46 -0.06
CA ILE A 339 -24.31 -4.12 -0.30
C ILE A 339 -25.26 -3.94 0.88
N ASN A 340 -24.76 -4.10 2.10
CA ASN A 340 -25.60 -4.16 3.28
C ASN A 340 -25.82 -2.80 3.94
N ASN A 341 -25.28 -1.69 3.35
CA ASN A 341 -25.19 -0.41 4.06
C ASN A 341 -24.71 -0.62 5.51
N SER A 342 -23.80 -1.58 5.67
CA SER A 342 -23.30 -1.99 6.98
C SER A 342 -22.71 -0.77 7.67
N LYS A 343 -23.22 -0.46 8.86
CA LYS A 343 -22.64 0.56 9.74
C LYS A 343 -21.29 0.10 10.33
N GLN A 344 -20.78 -1.06 9.90
CA GLN A 344 -19.49 -1.56 10.33
C GLN A 344 -18.39 -0.66 9.80
N THR A 345 -17.67 -0.04 10.71
CA THR A 345 -16.49 0.75 10.37
C THR A 345 -15.41 -0.16 9.77
N LEU A 346 -14.96 0.15 8.57
CA LEU A 346 -13.84 -0.56 7.95
C LEU A 346 -12.57 -0.36 8.79
N PRO A 347 -11.67 -1.36 8.82
CA PRO A 347 -10.41 -1.27 9.57
C PRO A 347 -9.50 -0.12 9.14
N VAL A 348 -9.71 0.41 7.94
CA VAL A 348 -8.94 1.51 7.36
C VAL A 348 -9.83 2.32 6.43
N GLY A 349 -9.69 3.65 6.47
CA GLY A 349 -10.38 4.59 5.62
C GLY A 349 -9.43 5.49 4.82
N VAL A 350 -10.00 6.39 4.05
CA VAL A 350 -9.22 7.33 3.23
C VAL A 350 -8.35 8.26 4.08
N LEU A 351 -8.78 8.64 5.27
CA LEU A 351 -7.99 9.48 6.18
C LEU A 351 -6.73 8.77 6.66
N ASP A 352 -6.82 7.49 7.04
CA ASP A 352 -5.65 6.68 7.41
C ASP A 352 -4.64 6.62 6.25
N CYS A 353 -5.13 6.47 5.02
CA CYS A 353 -4.29 6.44 3.83
C CYS A 353 -3.60 7.80 3.56
N MET A 354 -4.30 8.90 3.80
CA MET A 354 -3.72 10.25 3.71
C MET A 354 -2.66 10.47 4.78
N GLU A 355 -2.92 10.10 6.04
CA GLU A 355 -1.98 10.24 7.16
C GLU A 355 -0.71 9.43 6.90
N ALA A 356 -0.84 8.16 6.51
CA ALA A 356 0.31 7.32 6.17
C ALA A 356 1.10 7.86 4.96
N GLY A 357 0.41 8.40 3.97
CA GLY A 357 1.02 9.05 2.81
C GLY A 357 1.81 10.30 3.18
N LEU A 358 1.24 11.18 4.01
CA LEU A 358 1.91 12.38 4.51
C LEU A 358 3.17 12.04 5.30
N VAL A 359 3.10 11.02 6.19
CA VAL A 359 4.28 10.56 6.93
C VAL A 359 5.37 10.04 6.00
N ALA A 360 5.02 9.25 4.98
CA ALA A 360 5.96 8.76 3.98
C ALA A 360 6.65 9.90 3.23
N MET A 361 5.91 10.93 2.82
CA MET A 361 6.45 12.11 2.15
C MET A 361 7.41 12.89 3.05
N LYS A 362 7.09 13.02 4.36
CA LYS A 362 7.96 13.71 5.33
C LYS A 362 9.23 12.91 5.67
N ILE A 363 9.17 11.58 5.62
CA ILE A 363 10.35 10.72 5.70
C ILE A 363 11.28 10.97 4.50
N ASP A 364 10.73 11.08 3.29
CA ASP A 364 11.52 11.44 2.10
C ASP A 364 12.05 12.89 2.16
N GLU A 365 11.27 13.85 2.65
CA GLU A 365 11.72 15.22 2.88
C GLU A 365 12.91 15.24 3.85
N SER A 366 12.86 14.50 4.95
CA SER A 366 13.96 14.37 5.90
C SER A 366 15.25 13.88 5.23
N ARG A 367 15.15 12.83 4.43
CA ARG A 367 16.27 12.28 3.65
C ARG A 367 16.86 13.31 2.66
N LEU A 368 15.99 14.01 1.94
CA LEU A 368 16.41 14.98 0.91
C LEU A 368 17.04 16.23 1.50
N THR A 369 16.55 16.68 2.65
CA THR A 369 17.05 17.90 3.33
C THR A 369 18.15 17.62 4.35
N ASN A 370 18.39 16.33 4.71
CA ASN A 370 19.28 15.91 5.78
C ASN A 370 18.90 16.53 7.14
N GLN A 371 17.61 16.67 7.40
CA GLN A 371 17.07 17.26 8.64
C GLN A 371 16.04 16.36 9.30
N ILE A 372 15.91 16.49 10.62
CA ILE A 372 14.75 15.95 11.34
C ILE A 372 13.56 16.85 11.04
N ILE A 373 12.47 16.28 10.56
CA ILE A 373 11.25 17.01 10.22
C ILE A 373 10.24 16.92 11.37
N ASN A 374 9.78 18.06 11.85
CA ASN A 374 8.66 18.14 12.80
C ASN A 374 7.33 18.16 12.03
N LEU A 375 6.41 17.29 12.42
CA LEU A 375 5.16 17.06 11.71
C LEU A 375 3.97 17.89 12.24
N LYS A 376 4.16 18.67 13.30
CA LYS A 376 3.08 19.40 13.95
C LYS A 376 2.28 20.29 12.98
N ASN A 377 2.97 21.11 12.20
CA ASN A 377 2.30 22.01 11.25
C ASN A 377 1.50 21.27 10.17
N MET A 378 1.98 20.07 9.78
CA MET A 378 1.29 19.20 8.83
C MET A 378 -0.01 18.66 9.45
N TRP A 379 0.03 18.21 10.71
CA TRP A 379 -1.16 17.76 11.44
C TRP A 379 -2.15 18.89 11.70
N ASP A 380 -1.67 20.06 12.17
CA ASP A 380 -2.50 21.24 12.38
C ASP A 380 -3.25 21.62 11.08
N LYS A 381 -2.57 21.51 9.93
CA LYS A 381 -3.18 21.75 8.62
C LYS A 381 -4.24 20.69 8.28
N LEU A 382 -3.95 19.39 8.45
CA LEU A 382 -4.92 18.33 8.19
C LEU A 382 -6.16 18.49 9.07
N ASP A 383 -5.97 18.75 10.36
CA ASP A 383 -7.04 18.91 11.33
C ASP A 383 -7.92 20.15 11.04
N SER A 384 -7.37 21.20 10.41
CA SER A 384 -8.13 22.40 10.02
C SER A 384 -9.23 22.12 8.98
N TYR A 385 -9.17 20.99 8.27
CA TYR A 385 -10.22 20.58 7.33
C TYR A 385 -11.46 20.02 8.03
N ASN A 386 -11.35 19.57 9.31
CA ASN A 386 -12.44 18.96 10.10
C ASN A 386 -13.12 17.77 9.39
N LEU A 387 -12.34 16.77 8.96
CA LEU A 387 -12.76 15.61 8.16
C LEU A 387 -13.32 14.44 8.99
#